data_508cdfbd7bc769bdaa043782ee12b5de
#
_entry.id   508cdfbd7bc769bdaa043782ee12b5de
#
_cell.length_a   1.000
_cell.length_b   1.000
_cell.length_c   1.000
_cell.angle_alpha   90.00
_cell.angle_beta   90.00
_cell.angle_gamma   90.00
#
_symmetry.space_group_name_H-M   'P 1'
#
loop_
_entity.id
_entity.type
_entity.pdbx_description
1 polymer ?
#
loop_
_entity_poly.entity_id
_entity_poly.type
_entity_poly.pdbx_seq_one_letter_code
_entity_poly.pdbx_strand_id
1 'polypeptide(L)'
;MNYIVTYIEHSCFLVETTECYLLFDYYCGEVPLPALDPSKPLLLFNSHAHPDHFSKEIFTLHERYPRSFFVLSVDIPVPAAIQPFTCPMLPHEHRLIQLTNGRAAVVPTSADKLVQPMDTKQQEAVFRAGILRASETSMKPHPTSEARMDDKAPDAPNVHSIPDASIIDISIETLRSNDEGVAFIVRLGDLSIYHAGDLNNWWWDGDVEDQKLSDIYHEELERIRGRHFTTAFIPLDPRLKGWWKGIEDFMHYADADRIFPMHNFGEKGLPKKFLALDCAAGYKNRVFDVEEPLSSWKL
;
A
#
# COMPACT_ATOMS: atom_id res chain seq x y z
N MET A 1 -2.18 0.21 20.79
CA MET A 1 -0.93 -0.44 20.28
C MET A 1 0.12 0.64 20.06
N ASN A 2 1.40 0.41 20.42
CA ASN A 2 2.48 1.33 20.08
C ASN A 2 3.01 0.99 18.69
N TYR A 3 3.27 1.99 17.86
CA TYR A 3 3.83 1.81 16.53
C TYR A 3 4.72 3.00 16.15
N ILE A 4 5.54 2.84 15.12
CA ILE A 4 6.41 3.89 14.60
C ILE A 4 6.02 4.12 13.15
N VAL A 5 5.80 5.38 12.78
CA VAL A 5 5.64 5.80 11.38
C VAL A 5 6.95 6.41 10.93
N THR A 6 7.47 5.95 9.80
CA THR A 6 8.66 6.53 9.15
C THR A 6 8.29 6.98 7.75
N TYR A 7 8.50 8.24 7.45
CA TYR A 7 8.39 8.78 6.09
C TYR A 7 9.61 8.37 5.27
N ILE A 8 9.41 7.76 4.14
CA ILE A 8 10.50 7.39 3.22
C ILE A 8 10.64 8.48 2.17
N GLU A 9 9.65 8.61 1.30
CA GLU A 9 9.64 9.57 0.21
C GLU A 9 8.25 9.63 -0.43
N HIS A 10 7.83 10.79 -0.94
CA HIS A 10 6.59 11.00 -1.69
C HIS A 10 5.34 10.47 -0.96
N SER A 11 4.76 9.36 -1.42
CA SER A 11 3.62 8.68 -0.76
C SER A 11 4.07 7.43 0.02
N CYS A 12 5.37 7.20 0.14
CA CYS A 12 5.92 6.03 0.79
C CYS A 12 6.10 6.22 2.29
N PHE A 13 5.41 5.38 3.06
CA PHE A 13 5.53 5.31 4.51
C PHE A 13 5.73 3.87 5.00
N LEU A 14 6.60 3.73 5.99
CA LEU A 14 6.77 2.51 6.76
C LEU A 14 6.08 2.65 8.11
N VAL A 15 5.17 1.74 8.42
CA VAL A 15 4.56 1.61 9.75
C VAL A 15 5.10 0.35 10.41
N GLU A 16 5.87 0.53 11.48
CA GLU A 16 6.41 -0.55 12.27
C GLU A 16 5.54 -0.78 13.49
N THR A 17 5.02 -2.00 13.63
CA THR A 17 4.29 -2.48 14.82
C THR A 17 5.16 -3.50 15.58
N THR A 18 4.68 -4.05 16.67
CA THR A 18 5.34 -5.18 17.34
C THR A 18 5.29 -6.45 16.49
N GLU A 19 4.26 -6.62 15.68
CA GLU A 19 3.94 -7.85 14.95
C GLU A 19 4.55 -7.91 13.56
N CYS A 20 4.52 -6.78 12.83
CA CYS A 20 4.92 -6.71 11.42
C CYS A 20 5.33 -5.30 10.99
N TYR A 21 5.88 -5.20 9.80
CA TYR A 21 6.07 -3.98 9.05
C TYR A 21 4.95 -3.86 8.01
N LEU A 22 4.36 -2.66 7.87
CA LEU A 22 3.44 -2.29 6.81
C LEU A 22 4.12 -1.18 6.00
N LEU A 23 4.45 -1.45 4.74
CA LEU A 23 5.17 -0.54 3.86
C LEU A 23 4.25 -0.15 2.71
N PHE A 24 3.94 1.14 2.62
CA PHE A 24 3.01 1.69 1.64
C PHE A 24 3.76 2.40 0.51
N ASP A 25 3.33 2.16 -0.73
CA ASP A 25 3.77 2.81 -1.96
C ASP A 25 5.30 2.99 -2.09
N TYR A 26 6.05 1.93 -1.75
CA TYR A 26 7.48 1.91 -1.95
C TYR A 26 7.82 1.57 -3.41
N TYR A 27 8.45 2.52 -4.08
CA TYR A 27 8.79 2.43 -5.49
C TYR A 27 10.31 2.35 -5.76
N CYS A 28 11.11 2.05 -4.71
CA CYS A 28 12.58 1.99 -4.80
C CYS A 28 13.22 3.30 -5.31
N GLY A 29 12.71 4.45 -4.81
CA GLY A 29 13.21 5.77 -5.15
C GLY A 29 14.63 6.07 -4.61
N GLU A 30 14.99 7.33 -4.56
CA GLU A 30 16.32 7.78 -4.12
C GLU A 30 16.60 7.49 -2.64
N VAL A 31 15.56 7.46 -1.81
CA VAL A 31 15.67 7.20 -0.38
C VAL A 31 15.52 5.69 -0.10
N PRO A 32 16.59 5.02 0.34
CA PRO A 32 16.56 3.60 0.63
C PRO A 32 15.74 3.29 1.88
N LEU A 33 15.16 2.08 1.93
CA LEU A 33 14.53 1.58 3.15
C LEU A 33 15.54 1.55 4.31
N PRO A 34 15.11 1.90 5.55
CA PRO A 34 15.90 1.64 6.74
C PRO A 34 16.17 0.14 6.91
N ALA A 35 17.14 -0.22 7.74
CA ALA A 35 17.41 -1.62 8.04
C ALA A 35 16.24 -2.24 8.82
N LEU A 36 15.56 -3.23 8.21
CA LEU A 36 14.46 -3.97 8.82
C LEU A 36 14.97 -5.32 9.37
N ASP A 37 14.33 -5.83 10.41
CA ASP A 37 14.56 -7.18 10.90
C ASP A 37 13.95 -8.20 9.91
N PRO A 38 14.76 -9.03 9.23
CA PRO A 38 14.26 -9.99 8.25
C PRO A 38 13.45 -11.15 8.87
N SER A 39 13.49 -11.30 10.20
CA SER A 39 12.68 -12.29 10.91
C SER A 39 11.24 -11.85 11.13
N LYS A 40 10.95 -10.53 11.01
CA LYS A 40 9.63 -9.92 11.19
C LYS A 40 8.90 -9.86 9.85
N PRO A 41 7.60 -10.18 9.75
CA PRO A 41 6.84 -10.08 8.53
C PRO A 41 6.85 -8.66 7.95
N LEU A 42 6.97 -8.54 6.61
CA LEU A 42 6.90 -7.30 5.87
C LEU A 42 5.74 -7.36 4.88
N LEU A 43 4.69 -6.58 5.09
CA LEU A 43 3.59 -6.44 4.14
C LEU A 43 3.80 -5.17 3.30
N LEU A 44 3.88 -5.34 1.98
CA LEU A 44 4.03 -4.25 1.02
C LEU A 44 2.67 -3.97 0.38
N PHE A 45 2.26 -2.71 0.45
CA PHE A 45 1.02 -2.20 -0.13
C PHE A 45 1.37 -1.23 -1.24
N ASN A 46 0.97 -1.49 -2.50
CA ASN A 46 1.11 -0.52 -3.57
C ASN A 46 -0.26 -0.24 -4.19
N SER A 47 -0.62 1.04 -4.20
CA SER A 47 -1.96 1.52 -4.54
C SER A 47 -2.26 1.41 -6.03
N HIS A 48 -1.26 1.58 -6.90
CA HIS A 48 -1.37 1.52 -8.36
C HIS A 48 0.01 1.44 -9.05
N ALA A 49 0.01 1.36 -10.38
CA ALA A 49 1.21 1.09 -11.18
C ALA A 49 2.02 2.32 -11.60
N HIS A 50 1.65 3.56 -11.21
CA HIS A 50 2.44 4.76 -11.55
C HIS A 50 3.86 4.71 -10.96
N PRO A 51 4.86 5.28 -11.66
CA PRO A 51 6.27 5.14 -11.27
C PRO A 51 6.66 5.77 -9.93
N ASP A 52 5.88 6.70 -9.41
CA ASP A 52 6.04 7.35 -8.11
C ASP A 52 5.34 6.62 -6.96
N HIS A 53 4.62 5.52 -7.26
CA HIS A 53 3.98 4.63 -6.28
C HIS A 53 4.45 3.18 -6.39
N PHE A 54 4.96 2.79 -7.57
CA PHE A 54 5.36 1.41 -7.82
C PHE A 54 6.58 1.32 -8.73
N SER A 55 7.47 0.38 -8.42
CA SER A 55 8.50 -0.14 -9.32
C SER A 55 8.61 -1.65 -9.17
N LYS A 56 8.86 -2.36 -10.28
CA LYS A 56 9.04 -3.83 -10.26
C LYS A 56 10.21 -4.28 -9.39
N GLU A 57 11.14 -3.39 -9.08
CA GLU A 57 12.27 -3.63 -8.18
C GLU A 57 11.83 -3.99 -6.76
N ILE A 58 10.59 -3.62 -6.34
CA ILE A 58 10.06 -4.03 -5.03
C ILE A 58 10.05 -5.55 -4.85
N PHE A 59 9.89 -6.31 -5.94
CA PHE A 59 9.86 -7.77 -5.87
C PHE A 59 11.20 -8.39 -5.47
N THR A 60 12.31 -7.69 -5.67
CA THR A 60 13.65 -8.11 -5.20
C THR A 60 13.76 -8.07 -3.67
N LEU A 61 12.88 -7.31 -3.00
CA LEU A 61 12.84 -7.28 -1.55
C LEU A 61 12.49 -8.64 -0.95
N HIS A 62 11.79 -9.52 -1.69
CA HIS A 62 11.48 -10.88 -1.21
C HIS A 62 12.74 -11.73 -0.98
N GLU A 63 13.79 -11.51 -1.75
CA GLU A 63 15.07 -12.20 -1.56
C GLU A 63 15.75 -11.79 -0.25
N ARG A 64 15.68 -10.49 0.07
CA ARG A 64 16.24 -9.92 1.30
C ARG A 64 15.35 -10.14 2.53
N TYR A 65 14.04 -10.08 2.33
CA TYR A 65 13.01 -10.24 3.35
C TYR A 65 12.09 -11.41 2.98
N PRO A 66 12.48 -12.68 3.24
CA PRO A 66 11.71 -13.86 2.81
C PRO A 66 10.33 -14.00 3.45
N ARG A 67 10.03 -13.17 4.46
CA ARG A 67 8.70 -13.06 5.08
C ARG A 67 7.90 -11.88 4.54
N SER A 68 8.27 -11.37 3.36
CA SER A 68 7.47 -10.35 2.69
C SER A 68 6.23 -10.93 2.02
N PHE A 69 5.16 -10.13 2.01
CA PHE A 69 3.89 -10.41 1.36
C PHE A 69 3.38 -9.15 0.69
N PHE A 70 2.90 -9.28 -0.54
CA PHE A 70 2.54 -8.14 -1.39
C PHE A 70 1.03 -8.00 -1.47
N VAL A 71 0.50 -6.85 -1.12
CA VAL A 71 -0.90 -6.44 -1.24
C VAL A 71 -0.97 -5.36 -2.29
N LEU A 72 -1.36 -5.73 -3.49
CA LEU A 72 -1.18 -4.89 -4.67
C LEU A 72 -2.51 -4.63 -5.37
N SER A 73 -2.71 -3.42 -5.86
CA SER A 73 -3.78 -3.16 -6.81
C SER A 73 -3.66 -4.07 -8.04
N VAL A 74 -4.78 -4.46 -8.63
CA VAL A 74 -4.84 -5.41 -9.75
C VAL A 74 -4.22 -4.90 -11.06
N ASP A 75 -4.02 -3.59 -11.19
CA ASP A 75 -3.31 -2.97 -12.33
C ASP A 75 -1.79 -3.21 -12.29
N ILE A 76 -1.25 -3.66 -11.15
CA ILE A 76 0.18 -3.94 -10.98
C ILE A 76 0.54 -5.33 -11.51
N PRO A 77 1.41 -5.44 -12.51
CA PRO A 77 1.83 -6.73 -13.07
C PRO A 77 2.77 -7.47 -12.10
N VAL A 78 2.38 -8.70 -11.71
CA VAL A 78 3.11 -9.52 -10.73
C VAL A 78 3.85 -10.66 -11.43
N PRO A 79 5.19 -10.82 -11.24
CA PRO A 79 5.94 -11.94 -11.74
C PRO A 79 5.44 -13.28 -11.19
N ALA A 80 5.45 -14.34 -12.01
CA ALA A 80 4.93 -15.66 -11.63
C ALA A 80 5.56 -16.21 -10.33
N ALA A 81 6.85 -15.95 -10.10
CA ALA A 81 7.56 -16.38 -8.89
C ALA A 81 7.05 -15.68 -7.61
N ILE A 82 6.47 -14.51 -7.74
CA ILE A 82 5.96 -13.68 -6.61
C ILE A 82 4.47 -13.91 -6.36
N GLN A 83 3.71 -14.38 -7.35
CA GLN A 83 2.27 -14.63 -7.23
C GLN A 83 1.86 -15.41 -5.95
N PRO A 84 2.58 -16.45 -5.50
CA PRO A 84 2.22 -17.16 -4.26
C PRO A 84 2.29 -16.31 -2.98
N PHE A 85 2.96 -15.15 -3.04
CA PHE A 85 3.15 -14.22 -1.93
C PHE A 85 2.37 -12.93 -2.14
N THR A 86 1.33 -12.94 -2.98
CA THR A 86 0.61 -11.74 -3.38
C THR A 86 -0.89 -11.87 -3.09
N CYS A 87 -1.50 -10.78 -2.64
CA CYS A 87 -2.93 -10.56 -2.56
C CYS A 87 -3.30 -9.43 -3.52
N PRO A 88 -3.85 -9.72 -4.70
CA PRO A 88 -4.33 -8.66 -5.59
C PRO A 88 -5.61 -8.05 -5.01
N MET A 89 -5.74 -6.73 -5.11
CA MET A 89 -6.88 -5.96 -4.57
C MET A 89 -7.61 -5.23 -5.68
N LEU A 90 -8.91 -5.46 -5.78
CA LEU A 90 -9.84 -4.69 -6.60
C LEU A 90 -10.42 -3.53 -5.79
N PRO A 91 -10.95 -2.46 -6.43
CA PRO A 91 -11.78 -1.47 -5.76
C PRO A 91 -12.95 -2.10 -5.00
N HIS A 92 -13.25 -1.58 -3.80
CA HIS A 92 -14.35 -2.03 -2.93
C HIS A 92 -14.22 -3.51 -2.48
N GLU A 93 -13.01 -4.01 -2.42
CA GLU A 93 -12.72 -5.37 -1.97
C GLU A 93 -12.39 -5.39 -0.48
N HIS A 94 -12.68 -6.53 0.16
CA HIS A 94 -12.29 -6.82 1.54
C HIS A 94 -11.57 -8.16 1.60
N ARG A 95 -10.37 -8.18 2.19
CA ARG A 95 -9.55 -9.37 2.41
C ARG A 95 -9.10 -9.46 3.87
N LEU A 96 -8.94 -10.68 4.33
CA LEU A 96 -8.33 -11.00 5.61
C LEU A 96 -7.00 -11.71 5.36
N ILE A 97 -5.92 -11.16 5.90
CA ILE A 97 -4.61 -11.79 5.92
C ILE A 97 -4.32 -12.26 7.34
N GLN A 98 -3.89 -13.51 7.48
CA GLN A 98 -3.44 -14.06 8.74
C GLN A 98 -1.93 -14.17 8.77
N LEU A 99 -1.30 -13.65 9.83
CA LEU A 99 0.09 -13.91 10.14
C LEU A 99 0.15 -15.10 11.10
N THR A 100 0.77 -16.18 10.65
CA THR A 100 0.99 -17.38 11.48
C THR A 100 2.47 -17.75 11.41
N ASN A 101 3.14 -17.85 12.54
CA ASN A 101 4.60 -18.12 12.61
C ASN A 101 5.44 -17.16 11.74
N GLY A 102 5.02 -15.89 11.65
CA GLY A 102 5.70 -14.86 10.85
C GLY A 102 5.54 -15.03 9.33
N ARG A 103 4.54 -15.79 8.87
CA ARG A 103 4.16 -15.89 7.46
C ARG A 103 2.77 -15.33 7.24
N ALA A 104 2.59 -14.57 6.19
CA ALA A 104 1.29 -14.04 5.78
C ALA A 104 0.59 -15.00 4.81
N ALA A 105 -0.71 -15.16 4.97
CA ALA A 105 -1.55 -15.88 4.02
C ALA A 105 -2.95 -15.23 3.95
N VAL A 106 -3.54 -15.19 2.76
CA VAL A 106 -4.93 -14.75 2.56
C VAL A 106 -5.86 -15.82 3.11
N VAL A 107 -6.81 -15.40 3.94
CA VAL A 107 -7.89 -16.28 4.40
C VAL A 107 -8.93 -16.37 3.29
N PRO A 108 -9.23 -17.58 2.75
CA PRO A 108 -10.23 -17.74 1.71
C PRO A 108 -11.61 -17.31 2.21
N THR A 109 -12.28 -16.44 1.48
CA THR A 109 -13.68 -16.09 1.74
C THR A 109 -14.63 -17.13 1.16
N SER A 110 -15.92 -17.10 1.55
CA SER A 110 -16.93 -17.95 0.93
C SER A 110 -17.09 -17.69 -0.58
N ALA A 111 -16.80 -16.47 -1.04
CA ALA A 111 -16.81 -16.10 -2.46
C ALA A 111 -15.64 -16.74 -3.23
N ASP A 112 -14.46 -16.85 -2.63
CA ASP A 112 -13.28 -17.47 -3.26
C ASP A 112 -13.47 -18.98 -3.50
N LYS A 113 -14.34 -19.64 -2.73
CA LYS A 113 -14.70 -21.06 -2.90
C LYS A 113 -15.58 -21.33 -4.12
N LEU A 114 -16.18 -20.31 -4.71
CA LEU A 114 -17.05 -20.41 -5.91
C LEU A 114 -16.28 -20.11 -7.20
N VAL A 115 -15.10 -19.53 -7.12
CA VAL A 115 -14.23 -19.28 -8.27
C VAL A 115 -13.36 -20.52 -8.47
N GLN A 116 -13.76 -21.39 -9.40
CA GLN A 116 -12.82 -22.39 -9.93
C GLN A 116 -11.64 -21.65 -10.55
N PRO A 117 -10.39 -22.16 -10.43
CA PRO A 117 -9.25 -21.52 -11.05
C PRO A 117 -9.54 -21.33 -12.53
N MET A 118 -9.52 -20.08 -12.99
CA MET A 118 -9.70 -19.77 -14.41
C MET A 118 -8.65 -20.53 -15.23
N ASP A 119 -9.11 -21.23 -16.26
CA ASP A 119 -8.26 -21.91 -17.23
C ASP A 119 -7.23 -20.92 -17.80
N THR A 120 -5.99 -21.38 -17.97
CA THR A 120 -4.83 -20.60 -18.46
C THR A 120 -5.15 -19.77 -19.71
N LYS A 121 -6.09 -20.24 -20.55
CA LYS A 121 -6.56 -19.53 -21.75
C LYS A 121 -7.44 -18.30 -21.44
N GLN A 122 -8.16 -18.30 -20.33
CA GLN A 122 -8.95 -17.15 -19.89
C GLN A 122 -8.07 -16.09 -19.22
N GLN A 123 -7.02 -16.50 -18.53
CA GLN A 123 -5.99 -15.60 -18.00
C GLN A 123 -5.23 -14.87 -19.11
N GLU A 124 -4.88 -15.59 -20.22
CA GLU A 124 -4.26 -14.98 -21.40
C GLU A 124 -5.18 -13.99 -22.13
N ALA A 125 -6.49 -14.22 -22.13
CA ALA A 125 -7.45 -13.32 -22.79
C ALA A 125 -7.61 -12.00 -22.03
N VAL A 126 -7.61 -12.01 -20.69
CA VAL A 126 -7.62 -10.80 -19.85
C VAL A 126 -6.29 -10.06 -19.98
N PHE A 127 -5.17 -10.78 -20.06
CA PHE A 127 -3.84 -10.22 -20.25
C PHE A 127 -3.68 -9.54 -21.63
N ARG A 128 -4.24 -10.12 -22.69
CA ARG A 128 -4.20 -9.52 -24.06
C ARG A 128 -5.05 -8.26 -24.20
N ALA A 129 -6.11 -8.11 -23.43
CA ALA A 129 -6.93 -6.89 -23.43
C ALA A 129 -6.21 -5.70 -22.78
N GLY A 130 -5.25 -5.95 -21.86
CA GLY A 130 -4.42 -4.91 -21.21
C GLY A 130 -3.17 -4.50 -22.00
N ILE A 131 -2.67 -5.33 -22.95
CA ILE A 131 -1.36 -5.12 -23.61
C ILE A 131 -1.43 -4.23 -24.87
N LEU A 132 -2.60 -3.79 -25.32
CA LEU A 132 -2.71 -2.96 -26.55
C LEU A 132 -2.17 -1.53 -26.41
N ARG A 133 -1.46 -1.16 -25.35
CA ARG A 133 -0.87 0.19 -25.14
C ARG A 133 0.61 0.26 -24.76
N ALA A 134 1.40 -0.80 -24.93
CA ALA A 134 2.85 -0.69 -24.75
C ALA A 134 3.60 -1.34 -25.91
N SER A 135 4.25 -0.48 -26.73
CA SER A 135 5.08 -0.85 -27.89
C SER A 135 6.43 -1.45 -27.48
N GLU A 136 6.80 -2.52 -28.18
CA GLU A 136 8.07 -3.21 -28.42
C GLU A 136 9.38 -2.54 -28.04
N THR A 137 10.21 -3.27 -27.27
CA THR A 137 11.67 -3.32 -27.50
C THR A 137 12.22 -4.71 -27.12
N SER A 138 12.94 -5.26 -28.08
CA SER A 138 13.54 -6.60 -28.12
C SER A 138 14.87 -6.65 -27.35
N MET A 139 15.13 -7.74 -26.58
CA MET A 139 16.47 -8.23 -26.25
C MET A 139 16.53 -9.76 -26.19
N LYS A 140 17.59 -10.33 -26.81
CA LYS A 140 17.86 -11.76 -26.98
C LYS A 140 18.51 -12.36 -25.71
N PRO A 141 18.31 -13.67 -25.43
CA PRO A 141 18.93 -14.35 -24.29
C PRO A 141 20.28 -14.94 -24.61
N HIS A 142 21.20 -14.97 -23.65
CA HIS A 142 22.45 -15.73 -23.63
C HIS A 142 22.27 -17.02 -22.79
N PRO A 143 23.00 -18.12 -23.11
CA PRO A 143 22.81 -19.41 -22.47
C PRO A 143 23.69 -19.59 -21.22
N THR A 144 23.13 -20.25 -20.20
CA THR A 144 23.86 -20.65 -18.98
C THR A 144 24.06 -22.15 -18.90
N SER A 145 25.23 -22.53 -18.44
CA SER A 145 25.78 -23.86 -18.24
C SER A 145 25.19 -24.56 -17.00
N GLU A 146 24.92 -25.87 -17.16
CA GLU A 146 24.52 -26.80 -16.11
C GLU A 146 25.67 -27.13 -15.15
N ALA A 147 25.42 -27.13 -13.84
CA ALA A 147 26.24 -27.81 -12.86
C ALA A 147 25.37 -28.71 -11.97
N ARG A 148 25.67 -30.01 -11.99
CA ARG A 148 25.08 -31.04 -11.11
C ARG A 148 25.67 -30.89 -9.69
N MET A 149 24.82 -31.02 -8.67
CA MET A 149 25.27 -31.33 -7.31
C MET A 149 24.42 -32.44 -6.67
N ASP A 150 25.14 -33.31 -5.93
CA ASP A 150 24.69 -34.55 -5.34
C ASP A 150 23.76 -34.38 -4.13
N ASP A 151 22.79 -35.27 -4.02
CA ASP A 151 21.87 -35.45 -2.90
C ASP A 151 22.56 -36.00 -1.64
N LYS A 152 22.45 -35.33 -0.53
CA LYS A 152 22.42 -35.93 0.81
C LYS A 152 21.51 -35.10 1.74
N ALA A 153 20.38 -35.69 2.12
CA ALA A 153 19.49 -35.14 3.13
C ALA A 153 20.12 -35.25 4.51
N PRO A 154 20.10 -34.19 5.34
CA PRO A 154 20.38 -34.29 6.75
C PRO A 154 19.11 -34.61 7.56
N ASP A 155 19.30 -35.39 8.64
CA ASP A 155 18.30 -35.85 9.60
C ASP A 155 17.44 -34.72 10.18
N ALA A 156 16.14 -35.01 10.35
CA ALA A 156 15.16 -34.10 10.91
C ALA A 156 15.45 -33.79 12.40
N PRO A 157 15.51 -32.52 12.81
CA PRO A 157 15.62 -32.17 14.21
C PRO A 157 14.28 -32.38 14.94
N ASN A 158 14.40 -32.90 16.13
CA ASN A 158 13.37 -33.21 17.14
C ASN A 158 12.36 -32.05 17.30
N VAL A 159 11.08 -32.31 17.07
CA VAL A 159 9.98 -31.34 17.22
C VAL A 159 9.75 -31.12 18.72
N HIS A 160 10.39 -30.10 19.27
CA HIS A 160 9.91 -29.51 20.53
C HIS A 160 8.62 -28.75 20.21
N SER A 161 7.58 -29.03 20.97
CA SER A 161 6.27 -28.34 20.92
C SER A 161 6.48 -26.83 20.96
N ILE A 162 6.22 -26.17 19.81
CA ILE A 162 6.21 -24.72 19.70
C ILE A 162 5.00 -24.23 20.51
N PRO A 163 5.16 -23.24 21.42
CA PRO A 163 4.02 -22.63 22.10
C PRO A 163 3.03 -22.09 21.08
N ASP A 164 1.75 -22.16 21.41
CA ASP A 164 0.59 -21.76 20.61
C ASP A 164 0.88 -20.45 19.84
N ALA A 165 1.09 -20.58 18.54
CA ALA A 165 1.50 -19.44 17.72
C ALA A 165 0.29 -18.50 17.60
N SER A 166 0.37 -17.33 18.22
CA SER A 166 -0.66 -16.32 18.11
C SER A 166 -0.94 -16.02 16.64
N ILE A 167 -2.18 -16.26 16.21
CA ILE A 167 -2.66 -15.85 14.90
C ILE A 167 -2.97 -14.37 14.99
N ILE A 168 -2.44 -13.59 14.06
CA ILE A 168 -2.67 -12.14 13.96
C ILE A 168 -3.46 -11.88 12.69
N ASP A 169 -4.63 -11.31 12.85
CA ASP A 169 -5.52 -10.96 11.76
C ASP A 169 -5.25 -9.53 11.29
N ILE A 170 -5.08 -9.37 9.98
CA ILE A 170 -4.99 -8.07 9.30
C ILE A 170 -6.16 -7.98 8.32
N SER A 171 -7.09 -7.09 8.60
CA SER A 171 -8.21 -6.79 7.71
C SER A 171 -7.82 -5.68 6.74
N ILE A 172 -8.09 -5.88 5.45
CA ILE A 172 -7.79 -4.93 4.38
C ILE A 172 -9.07 -4.66 3.62
N GLU A 173 -9.43 -3.39 3.49
CA GLU A 173 -10.51 -2.91 2.64
C GLU A 173 -9.91 -1.92 1.63
N THR A 174 -10.56 -1.75 0.47
CA THR A 174 -10.15 -0.80 -0.55
C THR A 174 -11.27 0.13 -0.94
N LEU A 175 -10.91 1.38 -1.25
CA LEU A 175 -11.75 2.31 -2.00
C LEU A 175 -11.21 2.43 -3.43
N ARG A 176 -12.06 2.87 -4.35
CA ARG A 176 -11.65 3.15 -5.73
C ARG A 176 -10.93 4.49 -5.79
N SER A 177 -9.73 4.54 -6.36
CA SER A 177 -9.11 5.83 -6.69
C SER A 177 -9.86 6.53 -7.83
N ASN A 178 -9.89 7.85 -7.81
CA ASN A 178 -10.40 8.68 -8.89
C ASN A 178 -9.30 9.11 -9.88
N ASP A 179 -8.10 8.56 -9.70
CA ASP A 179 -7.02 8.48 -10.69
C ASP A 179 -6.86 7.00 -11.07
N GLU A 180 -5.85 6.28 -10.59
CA GLU A 180 -5.65 4.84 -10.83
C GLU A 180 -5.63 4.05 -9.53
N GLY A 181 -5.98 2.76 -9.61
CA GLY A 181 -5.86 1.77 -8.53
C GLY A 181 -6.81 1.97 -7.36
N VAL A 182 -6.27 1.90 -6.14
CA VAL A 182 -7.06 1.85 -4.90
C VAL A 182 -6.46 2.68 -3.77
N ALA A 183 -7.32 3.15 -2.85
CA ALA A 183 -6.92 3.52 -1.51
C ALA A 183 -7.04 2.30 -0.58
N PHE A 184 -6.16 2.19 0.41
CA PHE A 184 -6.16 1.10 1.39
C PHE A 184 -6.72 1.54 2.74
N ILE A 185 -7.49 0.65 3.35
CA ILE A 185 -7.89 0.70 4.75
C ILE A 185 -7.38 -0.57 5.41
N VAL A 186 -6.45 -0.44 6.34
CA VAL A 186 -5.78 -1.57 6.99
C VAL A 186 -6.08 -1.54 8.48
N ARG A 187 -6.52 -2.67 9.04
CA ARG A 187 -6.75 -2.83 10.48
C ARG A 187 -5.92 -3.96 11.05
N LEU A 188 -5.21 -3.66 12.12
CA LEU A 188 -4.40 -4.60 12.89
C LEU A 188 -4.64 -4.34 14.37
N GLY A 189 -5.45 -5.18 15.03
CA GLY A 189 -5.92 -4.91 16.38
C GLY A 189 -6.61 -3.55 16.48
N ASP A 190 -6.12 -2.67 17.38
CA ASP A 190 -6.66 -1.31 17.55
C ASP A 190 -6.12 -0.30 16.52
N LEU A 191 -5.11 -0.68 15.74
CA LEU A 191 -4.55 0.17 14.70
C LEU A 191 -5.45 0.15 13.46
N SER A 192 -5.92 1.32 13.05
CA SER A 192 -6.70 1.54 11.83
C SER A 192 -6.00 2.58 10.97
N ILE A 193 -5.56 2.18 9.79
CA ILE A 193 -4.80 3.01 8.85
C ILE A 193 -5.66 3.27 7.62
N TYR A 194 -5.68 4.52 7.16
CA TYR A 194 -6.11 4.92 5.83
C TYR A 194 -4.91 5.39 5.03
N HIS A 195 -4.68 4.82 3.85
CA HIS A 195 -3.69 5.28 2.90
C HIS A 195 -4.38 5.56 1.58
N ALA A 196 -4.44 6.83 1.20
CA ALA A 196 -5.25 7.27 0.08
C ALA A 196 -4.73 6.77 -1.29
N GLY A 197 -3.43 6.42 -1.42
CA GLY A 197 -2.84 6.35 -2.76
C GLY A 197 -3.09 7.68 -3.46
N ASP A 198 -3.62 7.64 -4.68
CA ASP A 198 -4.02 8.82 -5.44
C ASP A 198 -5.53 9.11 -5.40
N LEU A 199 -6.23 8.57 -4.41
CA LEU A 199 -7.61 8.99 -4.12
C LEU A 199 -7.61 10.36 -3.44
N ASN A 200 -7.94 11.43 -4.21
CA ASN A 200 -7.83 12.81 -3.77
C ASN A 200 -8.87 13.73 -4.43
N ASN A 201 -9.09 14.92 -3.87
CA ASN A 201 -9.80 15.98 -4.54
C ASN A 201 -8.86 16.69 -5.54
N TRP A 202 -8.80 16.19 -6.78
CA TRP A 202 -7.94 16.69 -7.84
C TRP A 202 -8.51 18.00 -8.43
N TRP A 203 -8.34 19.11 -7.68
CA TRP A 203 -8.85 20.42 -8.04
C TRP A 203 -7.76 21.29 -8.72
N TRP A 204 -7.61 21.14 -10.03
CA TRP A 204 -6.56 21.81 -10.83
C TRP A 204 -6.88 23.26 -11.14
N ASP A 205 -7.96 23.50 -11.88
CA ASP A 205 -8.35 24.81 -12.42
C ASP A 205 -9.73 25.29 -11.96
N GLY A 206 -10.54 24.41 -11.41
CA GLY A 206 -11.91 24.66 -10.98
C GLY A 206 -12.92 24.54 -12.11
N ASP A 207 -12.62 23.72 -13.10
CA ASP A 207 -13.49 23.47 -14.25
C ASP A 207 -14.46 22.28 -14.03
N VAL A 208 -15.17 21.89 -15.10
CA VAL A 208 -16.16 20.80 -15.04
C VAL A 208 -15.51 19.42 -14.84
N GLU A 209 -14.30 19.23 -15.32
CA GLU A 209 -13.60 17.95 -15.12
C GLU A 209 -13.13 17.81 -13.67
N ASP A 210 -12.61 18.89 -13.08
CA ASP A 210 -12.27 18.92 -11.65
C ASP A 210 -13.49 18.65 -10.77
N GLN A 211 -14.66 19.19 -11.14
CA GLN A 211 -15.91 18.92 -10.41
C GLN A 211 -16.28 17.43 -10.46
N LYS A 212 -16.12 16.77 -11.61
CA LYS A 212 -16.36 15.32 -11.74
C LYS A 212 -15.41 14.49 -10.86
N LEU A 213 -14.11 14.85 -10.86
CA LEU A 213 -13.11 14.18 -10.01
C LEU A 213 -13.43 14.38 -8.53
N SER A 214 -13.84 15.59 -8.16
CA SER A 214 -14.28 15.91 -6.79
C SER A 214 -15.54 15.11 -6.40
N ASP A 215 -16.52 14.99 -7.30
CA ASP A 215 -17.74 14.21 -7.04
C ASP A 215 -17.41 12.73 -6.80
N ILE A 216 -16.52 12.13 -7.60
CA ILE A 216 -16.06 10.74 -7.40
C ILE A 216 -15.34 10.61 -6.07
N TYR A 217 -14.46 11.56 -5.69
CA TYR A 217 -13.79 11.58 -4.40
C TYR A 217 -14.78 11.57 -3.24
N HIS A 218 -15.81 12.43 -3.31
CA HIS A 218 -16.84 12.51 -2.29
C HIS A 218 -17.69 11.23 -2.22
N GLU A 219 -18.01 10.59 -3.35
CA GLU A 219 -18.71 9.30 -3.38
C GLU A 219 -17.91 8.20 -2.66
N GLU A 220 -16.60 8.17 -2.83
CA GLU A 220 -15.74 7.20 -2.13
C GLU A 220 -15.60 7.53 -0.63
N LEU A 221 -15.49 8.81 -0.27
CA LEU A 221 -15.48 9.23 1.13
C LEU A 221 -16.81 8.93 1.84
N GLU A 222 -17.94 8.99 1.12
CA GLU A 222 -19.24 8.59 1.68
C GLU A 222 -19.25 7.16 2.20
N ARG A 223 -18.50 6.24 1.59
CA ARG A 223 -18.37 4.83 2.03
C ARG A 223 -17.70 4.67 3.39
N ILE A 224 -16.93 5.66 3.79
CA ILE A 224 -16.22 5.69 5.07
C ILE A 224 -16.77 6.75 6.03
N ARG A 225 -17.94 7.32 5.73
CA ARG A 225 -18.57 8.36 6.56
C ARG A 225 -18.70 7.92 8.01
N GLY A 226 -18.25 8.78 8.91
CA GLY A 226 -18.29 8.56 10.36
C GLY A 226 -17.27 7.53 10.87
N ARG A 227 -16.41 6.98 10.01
CA ARG A 227 -15.32 6.10 10.45
C ARG A 227 -14.19 6.93 11.06
N HIS A 228 -13.53 6.33 12.04
CA HIS A 228 -12.36 6.90 12.71
C HIS A 228 -11.12 6.06 12.44
N PHE A 229 -10.02 6.72 12.13
CA PHE A 229 -8.72 6.11 11.86
C PHE A 229 -7.69 6.56 12.89
N THR A 230 -6.83 5.64 13.33
CA THR A 230 -5.68 6.01 14.18
C THR A 230 -4.62 6.78 13.38
N THR A 231 -4.50 6.49 12.08
CA THR A 231 -3.53 7.15 11.20
C THR A 231 -4.11 7.24 9.79
N ALA A 232 -3.94 8.40 9.14
CA ALA A 232 -4.31 8.63 7.76
C ALA A 232 -3.14 9.25 6.98
N PHE A 233 -2.84 8.70 5.82
CA PHE A 233 -1.90 9.21 4.83
C PHE A 233 -2.71 9.78 3.67
N ILE A 234 -2.63 11.11 3.44
CA ILE A 234 -3.54 11.82 2.53
C ILE A 234 -2.74 12.78 1.64
N PRO A 235 -2.99 12.82 0.32
CA PRO A 235 -2.30 13.73 -0.56
C PRO A 235 -2.48 15.19 -0.18
N LEU A 236 -1.37 15.94 -0.26
CA LEU A 236 -1.30 17.38 -0.13
C LEU A 236 -0.44 17.91 -1.29
N ASP A 237 -1.02 17.96 -2.49
CA ASP A 237 -0.30 18.17 -3.74
C ASP A 237 -0.18 19.66 -4.10
N PRO A 238 1.02 20.26 -4.05
CA PRO A 238 1.21 21.69 -4.27
C PRO A 238 0.94 22.15 -5.71
N ARG A 239 0.80 21.24 -6.65
CA ARG A 239 0.50 21.54 -8.05
C ARG A 239 -0.97 21.96 -8.26
N LEU A 240 -1.86 21.56 -7.34
CA LEU A 240 -3.30 21.85 -7.41
C LEU A 240 -3.60 23.27 -6.94
N LYS A 241 -4.55 23.96 -7.57
CA LYS A 241 -5.12 25.20 -7.01
C LYS A 241 -5.87 24.93 -5.70
N GLY A 242 -6.53 23.78 -5.59
CA GLY A 242 -7.20 23.31 -4.38
C GLY A 242 -6.38 22.33 -3.56
N TRP A 243 -5.08 22.55 -3.41
CA TRP A 243 -4.10 21.64 -2.82
C TRP A 243 -4.43 21.15 -1.40
N TRP A 244 -5.28 21.84 -0.66
CA TRP A 244 -5.70 21.48 0.71
C TRP A 244 -6.98 20.64 0.78
N LYS A 245 -7.77 20.60 -0.31
CA LYS A 245 -9.14 20.05 -0.34
C LYS A 245 -9.18 18.57 0.02
N GLY A 246 -8.17 17.78 -0.36
CA GLY A 246 -8.14 16.36 -0.06
C GLY A 246 -8.24 16.07 1.45
N ILE A 247 -7.43 16.75 2.26
CA ILE A 247 -7.46 16.60 3.73
C ILE A 247 -8.73 17.23 4.31
N GLU A 248 -9.13 18.42 3.84
CA GLU A 248 -10.35 19.11 4.30
C GLU A 248 -11.58 18.23 4.15
N ASP A 249 -11.78 17.69 2.93
CA ASP A 249 -12.93 16.84 2.63
C ASP A 249 -12.86 15.51 3.40
N PHE A 250 -11.70 14.86 3.45
CA PHE A 250 -11.54 13.64 4.24
C PHE A 250 -12.00 13.87 5.70
N MET A 251 -11.56 14.95 6.34
CA MET A 251 -11.92 15.27 7.72
C MET A 251 -13.38 15.72 7.90
N HIS A 252 -14.08 16.05 6.81
CA HIS A 252 -15.51 16.29 6.81
C HIS A 252 -16.33 14.99 6.81
N TYR A 253 -15.84 13.96 6.13
CA TYR A 253 -16.53 12.67 5.98
C TYR A 253 -16.14 11.67 7.04
N ALA A 254 -14.86 11.59 7.37
CA ALA A 254 -14.27 10.67 8.33
C ALA A 254 -13.48 11.44 9.39
N ASP A 255 -12.76 10.72 10.25
CA ASP A 255 -11.91 11.33 11.28
C ASP A 255 -10.61 10.55 11.43
N ALA A 256 -9.52 11.22 11.85
CA ALA A 256 -8.25 10.57 12.12
C ALA A 256 -7.53 11.23 13.32
N ASP A 257 -6.90 10.41 14.17
CA ASP A 257 -6.08 10.93 15.28
C ASP A 257 -4.79 11.57 14.76
N ARG A 258 -4.23 11.02 13.66
CA ARG A 258 -2.94 11.43 13.10
C ARG A 258 -3.04 11.46 11.58
N ILE A 259 -2.66 12.60 11.00
CA ILE A 259 -2.68 12.84 9.56
C ILE A 259 -1.25 13.09 9.11
N PHE A 260 -0.77 12.29 8.20
CA PHE A 260 0.51 12.43 7.53
C PHE A 260 0.26 12.88 6.08
N PRO A 261 0.50 14.16 5.79
CA PRO A 261 0.45 14.65 4.41
C PRO A 261 1.49 13.93 3.55
N MET A 262 1.10 13.53 2.35
CA MET A 262 1.94 12.87 1.36
C MET A 262 1.79 13.53 0.00
N HIS A 263 2.49 13.03 -1.04
CA HIS A 263 2.38 13.51 -2.42
C HIS A 263 2.80 15.01 -2.56
N ASN A 264 3.80 15.43 -1.79
CA ASN A 264 4.19 16.84 -1.67
C ASN A 264 5.22 17.30 -2.71
N PHE A 265 5.71 16.40 -3.58
CA PHE A 265 6.71 16.68 -4.62
C PHE A 265 7.97 17.42 -4.09
N GLY A 266 8.36 17.14 -2.85
CA GLY A 266 9.53 17.78 -2.21
C GLY A 266 9.31 19.25 -1.80
N GLU A 267 8.10 19.79 -1.91
CA GLU A 267 7.81 21.16 -1.43
C GLU A 267 7.81 21.19 0.09
N LYS A 268 8.81 21.85 0.66
CA LYS A 268 8.95 22.03 2.10
C LYS A 268 7.98 23.08 2.66
N GLY A 269 7.58 22.89 3.90
CA GLY A 269 6.68 23.81 4.60
C GLY A 269 5.21 23.72 4.18
N LEU A 270 4.85 22.80 3.29
CA LEU A 270 3.48 22.64 2.83
C LEU A 270 2.52 22.25 3.96
N PRO A 271 2.85 21.31 4.88
CA PRO A 271 2.03 21.04 6.05
C PRO A 271 1.82 22.27 6.94
N LYS A 272 2.84 23.11 7.12
CA LYS A 272 2.73 24.36 7.89
C LYS A 272 1.80 25.37 7.20
N LYS A 273 1.88 25.50 5.87
CA LYS A 273 0.96 26.34 5.09
C LYS A 273 -0.49 25.85 5.25
N PHE A 274 -0.72 24.53 5.19
CA PHE A 274 -2.03 23.92 5.41
C PHE A 274 -2.57 24.25 6.82
N LEU A 275 -1.76 24.10 7.86
CA LEU A 275 -2.14 24.39 9.24
C LEU A 275 -2.47 25.87 9.52
N ALA A 276 -2.07 26.77 8.61
CA ALA A 276 -2.44 28.20 8.69
C ALA A 276 -3.83 28.49 8.11
N LEU A 277 -4.44 27.54 7.38
CA LEU A 277 -5.78 27.71 6.82
C LEU A 277 -6.87 27.56 7.89
N ASP A 278 -7.98 28.27 7.70
CA ASP A 278 -9.13 28.19 8.60
C ASP A 278 -9.75 26.80 8.65
N CYS A 279 -9.78 26.09 7.53
CA CYS A 279 -10.27 24.71 7.44
C CYS A 279 -9.50 23.73 8.32
N ALA A 280 -8.23 23.98 8.60
CA ALA A 280 -7.39 23.15 9.48
C ALA A 280 -7.56 23.45 10.98
N ALA A 281 -8.36 24.43 11.37
CA ALA A 281 -8.44 24.92 12.76
C ALA A 281 -8.85 23.82 13.76
N GLY A 282 -9.73 22.90 13.36
CA GLY A 282 -10.25 21.81 14.20
C GLY A 282 -9.29 20.65 14.45
N TYR A 283 -8.22 20.51 13.67
CA TYR A 283 -7.31 19.34 13.70
C TYR A 283 -5.83 19.68 13.61
N LYS A 284 -5.44 20.92 13.96
CA LYS A 284 -4.05 21.41 13.94
C LYS A 284 -3.05 20.51 14.66
N ASN A 285 -3.46 19.90 15.77
CA ASN A 285 -2.58 19.05 16.58
C ASN A 285 -2.48 17.61 16.08
N ARG A 286 -3.16 17.28 14.97
CA ARG A 286 -3.21 15.94 14.39
C ARG A 286 -2.44 15.82 13.09
N VAL A 287 -2.10 16.94 12.45
CA VAL A 287 -1.36 16.97 11.17
C VAL A 287 0.14 17.05 11.45
N PHE A 288 0.87 16.07 10.94
CA PHE A 288 2.31 15.94 11.13
C PHE A 288 3.08 16.72 10.06
N ASP A 289 4.22 17.26 10.46
CA ASP A 289 5.15 17.97 9.57
C ASP A 289 6.04 16.95 8.87
N VAL A 290 5.63 16.55 7.66
CA VAL A 290 6.33 15.55 6.84
C VAL A 290 7.18 16.27 5.81
N GLU A 291 8.47 16.50 6.12
CA GLU A 291 9.38 17.26 5.24
C GLU A 291 10.64 16.49 4.87
N GLU A 292 11.26 15.81 5.82
CA GLU A 292 12.57 15.19 5.61
C GLU A 292 12.44 13.66 5.55
N PRO A 293 12.99 13.03 4.51
CA PRO A 293 13.06 11.57 4.41
C PRO A 293 13.68 10.94 5.66
N LEU A 294 13.21 9.74 6.01
CA LEU A 294 13.59 8.97 7.19
C LEU A 294 13.23 9.61 8.54
N SER A 295 12.45 10.72 8.53
CA SER A 295 11.81 11.19 9.76
C SER A 295 10.86 10.14 10.32
N SER A 296 10.92 9.93 11.66
CA SER A 296 10.14 8.90 12.33
C SER A 296 9.41 9.44 13.56
N TRP A 297 8.20 8.95 13.79
CA TRP A 297 7.35 9.31 14.91
C TRP A 297 6.93 8.06 15.67
N LYS A 298 7.24 8.05 16.96
CA LYS A 298 6.79 6.98 17.87
C LYS A 298 5.43 7.37 18.45
N LEU A 299 4.41 6.57 18.22
CA LEU A 299 3.01 6.87 18.47
C LEU A 299 2.34 5.86 19.42
#